data_41b1bb518b2179c628f0a4d7ac40f5de
#
_entry.id   41b1bb518b2179c628f0a4d7ac40f5de
#
_cell.length_a   1.000
_cell.length_b   1.000
_cell.length_c   1.000
_cell.angle_alpha   90.00
_cell.angle_beta   90.00
_cell.angle_gamma   90.00
#
_symmetry.space_group_name_H-M   'P 1'
#
loop_
_entity.id
_entity.type
_entity.pdbx_description
1 polymer ?
#
loop_
_entity_poly.entity_id
_entity_poly.type
_entity_poly.pdbx_seq_one_letter_code
_entity_poly.pdbx_strand_id
1 'polypeptide(L)'
;MPGLHIRPVSYTPLRRGYNIDSLTVGVTADPMYSRMTVVASGDDLVLEQITRQLEKLVDVRDIKVLKPDESVNRELILVKVKADAQTRQNVISVADIFRAKIVDVGMESLIVELTGAQNKLDAFLNLLQGYEILELARTGITGLSRGKDDVRYL
;
A
#
# COMPACT_ATOMS: atom_id res chain seq x y z
N MET A 1 4.56 -20.67 16.11
CA MET A 1 5.13 -19.62 15.26
C MET A 1 5.48 -18.45 16.17
N PRO A 2 6.73 -18.07 16.27
CA PRO A 2 7.03 -16.80 16.90
C PRO A 2 6.55 -15.72 15.94
N GLY A 3 5.37 -15.18 16.20
CA GLY A 3 4.90 -14.01 15.51
C GLY A 3 5.88 -12.89 15.81
N LEU A 4 6.53 -12.39 14.78
CA LEU A 4 7.25 -11.12 14.84
C LEU A 4 6.20 -10.06 15.14
N HIS A 5 5.94 -9.81 16.43
CA HIS A 5 5.31 -8.57 16.85
C HIS A 5 6.32 -7.49 16.50
N ILE A 6 6.20 -6.93 15.30
CA ILE A 6 6.73 -5.62 15.08
C ILE A 6 5.89 -4.71 15.96
N ARG A 7 6.36 -4.46 17.18
CA ARG A 7 5.94 -3.25 17.88
C ARG A 7 6.08 -2.14 16.85
N PRO A 8 5.11 -1.25 16.73
CA PRO A 8 5.31 -0.10 15.86
C PRO A 8 6.68 0.44 16.19
N VAL A 9 7.58 0.30 15.22
CA VAL A 9 8.94 0.84 15.32
C VAL A 9 8.74 2.24 15.77
N SER A 10 9.18 2.49 16.95
CA SER A 10 8.96 3.66 17.76
C SER A 10 8.55 4.86 16.90
N TYR A 11 7.50 5.54 17.28
CA TYR A 11 7.08 6.86 16.79
C TYR A 11 8.23 7.90 16.70
N THR A 12 9.43 7.50 17.06
CA THR A 12 10.63 8.31 17.09
C THR A 12 11.05 8.83 15.72
N PRO A 13 11.00 8.08 14.61
CA PRO A 13 11.25 8.64 13.27
C PRO A 13 10.18 9.64 12.84
N LEU A 14 8.92 9.44 13.22
CA LEU A 14 7.83 10.37 12.93
C LEU A 14 7.99 11.69 13.69
N ARG A 15 8.55 11.67 14.88
CA ARG A 15 8.85 12.88 15.66
C ARG A 15 9.97 13.73 15.08
N ARG A 16 10.80 13.18 14.19
CA ARG A 16 11.91 13.88 13.55
C ARG A 16 11.58 14.50 12.19
N GLY A 17 10.30 14.61 11.82
CA GLY A 17 9.86 15.27 10.61
C GLY A 17 9.86 14.40 9.35
N TYR A 18 9.92 13.08 9.48
CA TYR A 18 9.72 12.15 8.36
C TYR A 18 8.24 11.80 8.22
N ASN A 19 7.70 11.93 7.00
CA ASN A 19 6.38 11.42 6.68
C ASN A 19 6.49 10.03 6.10
N ILE A 20 5.94 9.05 6.81
CA ILE A 20 5.73 7.71 6.26
C ILE A 20 4.32 7.66 5.69
N ASP A 21 4.24 7.54 4.37
CA ASP A 21 2.98 7.55 3.64
C ASP A 21 2.33 6.18 3.60
N SER A 22 3.14 5.13 3.64
CA SER A 22 2.68 3.75 3.52
C SER A 22 3.67 2.78 4.15
N LEU A 23 3.14 1.74 4.78
CA LEU A 23 3.91 0.64 5.36
C LEU A 23 3.19 -0.67 5.11
N THR A 24 3.88 -1.61 4.46
CA THR A 24 3.41 -2.99 4.32
C THR A 24 4.42 -3.96 4.89
N VAL A 25 3.93 -5.05 5.45
CA VAL A 25 4.75 -6.13 6.01
C VAL A 25 4.19 -7.46 5.58
N GLY A 26 5.06 -8.35 5.13
CA GLY A 26 4.67 -9.70 4.78
C GLY A 26 5.84 -10.66 4.88
N VAL A 27 5.52 -11.95 4.99
CA VAL A 27 6.52 -13.00 4.98
C VAL A 27 7.10 -13.15 3.57
N THR A 28 8.39 -13.40 3.47
CA THR A 28 9.07 -13.66 2.18
C THR A 28 8.95 -15.13 1.78
N ALA A 29 9.60 -15.48 0.68
CA ALA A 29 9.73 -16.89 0.27
C ALA A 29 10.45 -17.73 1.33
N ASP A 30 11.33 -17.13 2.11
CA ASP A 30 11.92 -17.75 3.30
C ASP A 30 11.13 -17.30 4.55
N PRO A 31 10.45 -18.23 5.26
CA PRO A 31 9.62 -17.87 6.42
C PRO A 31 10.41 -17.27 7.60
N MET A 32 11.71 -17.36 7.60
CA MET A 32 12.57 -16.72 8.61
C MET A 32 12.67 -15.20 8.45
N TYR A 33 12.28 -14.69 7.28
CA TYR A 33 12.39 -13.27 6.97
C TYR A 33 11.05 -12.66 6.58
N SER A 34 10.83 -11.45 7.04
CA SER A 34 9.73 -10.59 6.62
C SER A 34 10.25 -9.46 5.76
N ARG A 35 9.46 -9.07 4.78
CA ARG A 35 9.73 -7.91 3.96
C ARG A 35 8.82 -6.76 4.36
N MET A 36 9.44 -5.61 4.57
CA MET A 36 8.73 -4.35 4.78
C MET A 36 8.95 -3.46 3.58
N THR A 37 7.88 -2.88 3.06
CA THR A 37 7.96 -1.81 2.08
C THR A 37 7.50 -0.53 2.75
N VAL A 38 8.39 0.45 2.82
CA VAL A 38 8.14 1.76 3.42
C VAL A 38 8.14 2.80 2.31
N VAL A 39 7.07 3.58 2.22
CA VAL A 39 6.99 4.73 1.33
C VAL A 39 7.06 5.99 2.18
N ALA A 40 8.02 6.83 1.89
CA ALA A 40 8.24 8.08 2.60
C ALA A 40 8.36 9.24 1.62
N SER A 41 7.85 10.39 2.02
CA SER A 41 7.99 11.63 1.27
C SER A 41 9.19 12.41 1.79
N GLY A 42 9.99 12.93 0.88
CA GLY A 42 11.14 13.76 1.18
C GLY A 42 12.14 13.78 0.04
N ASP A 43 13.20 14.55 0.23
CA ASP A 43 14.33 14.58 -0.70
C ASP A 43 15.31 13.41 -0.46
N ASP A 44 16.37 13.35 -1.25
CA ASP A 44 17.38 12.29 -1.13
C ASP A 44 18.06 12.27 0.25
N LEU A 45 18.20 13.41 0.90
CA LEU A 45 18.75 13.52 2.24
C LEU A 45 17.84 12.83 3.28
N VAL A 46 16.53 13.01 3.16
CA VAL A 46 15.54 12.36 4.03
C VAL A 46 15.58 10.84 3.85
N LEU A 47 15.63 10.36 2.61
CA LEU A 47 15.75 8.94 2.31
C LEU A 47 17.04 8.34 2.90
N GLU A 48 18.16 9.03 2.75
CA GLU A 48 19.43 8.61 3.33
C GLU A 48 19.36 8.53 4.86
N GLN A 49 18.76 9.52 5.51
CA GLN A 49 18.60 9.53 6.96
C GLN A 49 17.70 8.38 7.44
N ILE A 50 16.59 8.11 6.77
CA ILE A 50 15.71 6.98 7.09
C ILE A 50 16.46 5.66 6.94
N THR A 51 17.19 5.48 5.85
CA THR A 51 18.00 4.28 5.59
C THR A 51 19.02 4.05 6.70
N ARG A 52 19.77 5.08 7.06
CA ARG A 52 20.75 5.00 8.15
C ARG A 52 20.13 4.67 9.51
N GLN A 53 18.95 5.18 9.81
CA GLN A 53 18.22 4.88 11.04
C GLN A 53 17.78 3.41 11.08
N LEU A 54 17.29 2.89 9.96
CA LEU A 54 16.83 1.51 9.84
C LEU A 54 18.01 0.51 9.91
N GLU A 55 19.16 0.85 9.32
CA GLU A 55 20.36 0.02 9.36
C GLU A 55 20.90 -0.23 10.78
N LYS A 56 20.60 0.66 11.72
CA LYS A 56 20.98 0.50 13.12
C LYS A 56 20.16 -0.56 13.86
N LEU A 57 19.05 -1.00 13.31
CA LEU A 57 18.21 -2.01 13.94
C LEU A 57 18.80 -3.40 13.73
N VAL A 58 18.98 -4.14 14.83
CA VAL A 58 19.62 -5.47 14.81
C VAL A 58 18.88 -6.46 13.93
N ASP A 59 17.54 -6.32 13.85
CA ASP A 59 16.68 -7.26 13.10
C ASP A 59 16.59 -6.93 11.60
N VAL A 60 17.12 -5.80 11.17
CA VAL A 60 17.18 -5.42 9.75
C VAL A 60 18.40 -6.07 9.12
N ARG A 61 18.16 -6.90 8.10
CA ARG A 61 19.22 -7.68 7.43
C ARG A 61 19.71 -7.02 6.16
N ASP A 62 18.82 -6.39 5.41
CA ASP A 62 19.17 -5.69 4.18
C ASP A 62 18.14 -4.58 3.89
N ILE A 63 18.60 -3.53 3.23
CA ILE A 63 17.77 -2.41 2.82
C ILE A 63 18.05 -2.10 1.36
N LYS A 64 17.00 -1.97 0.57
CA LYS A 64 17.08 -1.55 -0.82
C LYS A 64 16.17 -0.36 -1.07
N VAL A 65 16.72 0.69 -1.65
CA VAL A 65 15.93 1.83 -2.14
C VAL A 65 15.38 1.48 -3.51
N LEU A 66 14.06 1.47 -3.63
CA LEU A 66 13.38 1.21 -4.90
C LEU A 66 13.18 2.53 -5.65
N LYS A 67 13.70 2.60 -6.86
CA LYS A 67 13.46 3.72 -7.75
C LYS A 67 12.15 3.50 -8.53
N PRO A 68 11.29 4.51 -8.68
CA PRO A 68 10.00 4.36 -9.36
C PRO A 68 10.09 3.74 -10.75
N ASP A 69 11.08 4.15 -11.55
CA ASP A 69 11.25 3.70 -12.93
C ASP A 69 11.81 2.27 -13.05
N GLU A 70 12.48 1.80 -12.00
CA GLU A 70 13.16 0.52 -11.95
C GLU A 70 12.46 -0.51 -11.05
N SER A 71 11.26 -0.19 -10.62
CA SER A 71 10.47 -1.04 -9.71
C SER A 71 9.03 -1.19 -10.16
N VAL A 72 8.39 -2.23 -9.62
CA VAL A 72 6.94 -2.44 -9.74
C VAL A 72 6.33 -2.28 -8.36
N ASN A 73 5.42 -1.34 -8.24
CA ASN A 73 4.70 -1.03 -7.00
C ASN A 73 3.21 -1.25 -7.18
N ARG A 74 2.58 -1.86 -6.21
CA ARG A 74 1.13 -2.14 -6.23
C ARG A 74 0.55 -1.95 -4.84
N GLU A 75 -0.69 -1.58 -4.82
CA GLU A 75 -1.52 -1.46 -3.61
C GLU A 75 -2.89 -2.04 -3.91
N LEU A 76 -3.52 -2.65 -2.92
CA LEU A 76 -4.92 -3.07 -2.96
C LEU A 76 -5.75 -2.16 -2.09
N ILE A 77 -6.90 -1.73 -2.62
CA ILE A 77 -7.92 -1.01 -1.86
C ILE A 77 -9.25 -1.77 -1.86
N LEU A 78 -9.97 -1.65 -0.76
CA LEU A 78 -11.35 -2.05 -0.61
C LEU A 78 -12.17 -0.80 -0.30
N VAL A 79 -13.15 -0.49 -1.14
CA VAL A 79 -14.00 0.71 -0.99
C VAL A 79 -15.44 0.28 -0.83
N LYS A 80 -16.03 0.63 0.30
CA LYS A 80 -17.47 0.47 0.53
C LYS A 80 -18.16 1.77 0.13
N VAL A 81 -19.01 1.69 -0.87
CA VAL A 81 -19.74 2.83 -1.44
C VAL A 81 -21.22 2.66 -1.15
N LYS A 82 -21.85 3.73 -0.68
CA LYS A 82 -23.31 3.77 -0.57
C LYS A 82 -23.92 3.77 -1.97
N ALA A 83 -24.76 2.81 -2.24
CA ALA A 83 -25.42 2.66 -3.54
C ALA A 83 -26.75 1.96 -3.36
N ASP A 84 -27.81 2.61 -3.78
CA ASP A 84 -29.16 2.05 -3.86
C ASP A 84 -29.45 1.47 -5.25
N ALA A 85 -30.67 1.03 -5.48
CA ALA A 85 -31.08 0.49 -6.77
C ALA A 85 -30.90 1.47 -7.93
N GLN A 86 -30.95 2.79 -7.68
CA GLN A 86 -30.84 3.82 -8.71
C GLN A 86 -29.38 4.17 -9.04
N THR A 87 -28.50 4.19 -8.04
CA THR A 87 -27.11 4.61 -8.18
C THR A 87 -26.14 3.44 -8.38
N ARG A 88 -26.58 2.23 -8.08
CA ARG A 88 -25.75 1.02 -8.15
C ARG A 88 -25.08 0.83 -9.51
N GLN A 89 -25.83 0.97 -10.59
CA GLN A 89 -25.31 0.77 -11.94
C GLN A 89 -24.22 1.79 -12.29
N ASN A 90 -24.34 3.02 -11.81
CA ASN A 90 -23.34 4.06 -12.04
C ASN A 90 -22.03 3.71 -11.36
N VAL A 91 -22.07 3.22 -10.12
CA VAL A 91 -20.87 2.76 -9.39
C VAL A 91 -20.22 1.57 -10.10
N ILE A 92 -21.02 0.61 -10.55
CA ILE A 92 -20.54 -0.54 -11.32
C ILE A 92 -19.87 -0.09 -12.62
N SER A 93 -20.43 0.91 -13.31
CA SER A 93 -19.81 1.45 -14.53
C SER A 93 -18.46 2.09 -14.29
N VAL A 94 -18.30 2.82 -13.19
CA VAL A 94 -16.99 3.37 -12.78
C VAL A 94 -16.01 2.22 -12.46
N ALA A 95 -16.45 1.21 -11.72
CA ALA A 95 -15.63 0.05 -11.40
C ALA A 95 -15.15 -0.68 -12.67
N ASP A 96 -16.00 -0.86 -13.65
CA ASP A 96 -15.67 -1.53 -14.92
C ASP A 96 -14.60 -0.77 -15.72
N ILE A 97 -14.62 0.56 -15.73
CA ILE A 97 -13.60 1.39 -16.39
C ILE A 97 -12.20 1.05 -15.87
N PHE A 98 -12.07 0.87 -14.57
CA PHE A 98 -10.79 0.57 -13.91
C PHE A 98 -10.50 -0.94 -13.80
N ARG A 99 -11.39 -1.79 -14.32
CA ARG A 99 -11.33 -3.25 -14.14
C ARG A 99 -11.29 -3.65 -12.67
N ALA A 100 -12.00 -2.90 -11.85
CA ALA A 100 -12.21 -3.23 -10.44
C ALA A 100 -13.23 -4.37 -10.31
N LYS A 101 -13.21 -5.04 -9.18
CA LYS A 101 -14.13 -6.15 -8.89
C LYS A 101 -15.17 -5.70 -7.87
N ILE A 102 -16.41 -6.05 -8.11
CA ILE A 102 -17.45 -5.95 -7.10
C ILE A 102 -17.39 -7.22 -6.27
N VAL A 103 -17.05 -7.11 -5.00
CA VAL A 103 -16.85 -8.25 -4.10
C VAL A 103 -17.96 -8.42 -3.07
N ASP A 104 -18.80 -7.40 -2.90
CA ASP A 104 -20.02 -7.48 -2.09
C ASP A 104 -21.10 -6.58 -2.67
N VAL A 105 -22.34 -7.06 -2.65
CA VAL A 105 -23.52 -6.32 -3.09
C VAL A 105 -24.56 -6.37 -1.97
N GLY A 106 -24.76 -5.23 -1.33
CA GLY A 106 -25.86 -5.03 -0.38
C GLY A 106 -27.02 -4.26 -1.02
N MET A 107 -28.11 -4.11 -0.29
CA MET A 107 -29.26 -3.32 -0.77
C MET A 107 -28.94 -1.84 -0.90
N GLU A 108 -28.06 -1.32 -0.04
CA GLU A 108 -27.70 0.09 0.03
C GLU A 108 -26.20 0.34 -0.08
N SER A 109 -25.41 -0.69 -0.43
CA SER A 109 -23.97 -0.56 -0.54
C SER A 109 -23.36 -1.56 -1.51
N LEU A 110 -22.17 -1.21 -2.00
CA LEU A 110 -21.28 -2.08 -2.77
C LEU A 110 -19.90 -2.05 -2.12
N ILE A 111 -19.19 -3.17 -2.13
CA ILE A 111 -17.74 -3.17 -1.87
C ILE A 111 -17.02 -3.44 -3.19
N VAL A 112 -16.11 -2.54 -3.51
CA VAL A 112 -15.28 -2.59 -4.71
C VAL A 112 -13.84 -2.87 -4.30
N GLU A 113 -13.22 -3.85 -4.95
CA GLU A 113 -11.81 -4.20 -4.82
C GLU A 113 -11.04 -3.71 -6.05
N LEU A 114 -9.95 -2.98 -5.82
CA LEU A 114 -9.07 -2.54 -6.89
C LEU A 114 -7.61 -2.68 -6.49
N THR A 115 -6.83 -3.23 -7.39
CA THR A 115 -5.38 -3.34 -7.28
C THR A 115 -4.72 -2.55 -8.40
N GLY A 116 -3.68 -1.80 -8.09
CA GLY A 116 -2.95 -1.06 -9.10
C GLY A 116 -1.82 -0.20 -8.53
N ALA A 117 -1.22 0.57 -9.41
CA ALA A 117 -0.30 1.62 -9.02
C ALA A 117 -1.07 2.79 -8.37
N GLN A 118 -0.39 3.60 -7.58
CA GLN A 118 -1.02 4.66 -6.80
C GLN A 118 -1.84 5.64 -7.66
N ASN A 119 -1.31 6.04 -8.81
CA ASN A 119 -2.02 6.94 -9.72
C ASN A 119 -3.35 6.38 -10.23
N LYS A 120 -3.41 5.08 -10.49
CA LYS A 120 -4.65 4.40 -10.88
C LYS A 120 -5.67 4.40 -9.75
N LEU A 121 -5.24 4.09 -8.52
CA LEU A 121 -6.11 4.07 -7.36
C LEU A 121 -6.64 5.46 -7.02
N ASP A 122 -5.79 6.47 -7.10
CA ASP A 122 -6.19 7.86 -6.85
C ASP A 122 -7.19 8.34 -7.91
N ALA A 123 -6.98 8.00 -9.18
CA ALA A 123 -7.92 8.32 -10.25
C ALA A 123 -9.29 7.65 -10.03
N PHE A 124 -9.29 6.39 -9.58
CA PHE A 124 -10.53 5.67 -9.25
C PHE A 124 -11.28 6.35 -8.09
N LEU A 125 -10.59 6.68 -7.01
CA LEU A 125 -11.18 7.35 -5.87
C LEU A 125 -11.70 8.75 -6.23
N ASN A 126 -11.02 9.46 -7.12
CA ASN A 126 -11.48 10.76 -7.62
C ASN A 126 -12.80 10.65 -8.39
N LEU A 127 -12.99 9.62 -9.20
CA LEU A 127 -14.26 9.40 -9.90
C LEU A 127 -15.40 8.99 -8.97
N LEU A 128 -15.10 8.52 -7.77
CA LEU A 128 -16.09 8.20 -6.74
C LEU A 128 -16.46 9.40 -5.86
N GLN A 129 -15.90 10.59 -6.06
CA GLN A 129 -16.19 11.77 -5.23
C GLN A 129 -17.66 12.20 -5.24
N GLY A 130 -18.41 11.86 -6.28
CA GLY A 130 -19.85 12.12 -6.35
C GLY A 130 -20.71 11.14 -5.55
N TYR A 131 -20.10 10.14 -4.93
CA TYR A 131 -20.77 9.11 -4.14
C TYR A 131 -20.32 9.16 -2.69
N GLU A 132 -21.16 8.70 -1.78
CA GLU A 132 -20.80 8.59 -0.37
C GLU A 132 -19.94 7.34 -0.15
N ILE A 133 -18.69 7.54 0.22
CA ILE A 133 -17.80 6.46 0.64
C ILE A 133 -18.06 6.18 2.12
N LEU A 134 -18.56 4.99 2.41
CA LEU A 134 -18.85 4.57 3.78
C LEU A 134 -17.58 4.14 4.51
N GLU A 135 -16.66 3.49 3.80
CA GLU A 135 -15.43 2.97 4.39
C GLU A 135 -14.38 2.73 3.30
N LEU A 136 -13.15 2.99 3.61
CA LEU A 136 -12.00 2.73 2.75
C LEU A 136 -10.91 2.01 3.54
N ALA A 137 -10.48 0.85 3.05
CA ALA A 137 -9.33 0.13 3.57
C ALA A 137 -8.24 0.05 2.49
N ARG A 138 -7.00 0.26 2.90
CA ARG A 138 -5.83 0.21 2.02
C ARG A 138 -4.78 -0.70 2.63
N THR A 139 -4.11 -1.49 1.79
CA THR A 139 -2.98 -2.32 2.23
C THR A 139 -1.72 -1.49 2.49
N GLY A 140 -1.56 -0.39 1.79
CA GLY A 140 -0.27 0.24 1.58
C GLY A 140 0.44 -0.33 0.35
N ILE A 141 1.51 0.33 -0.06
CA ILE A 141 2.24 -0.02 -1.28
C ILE A 141 3.26 -1.12 -0.98
N THR A 142 3.25 -2.17 -1.78
CA THR A 142 4.31 -3.17 -1.84
C THR A 142 5.05 -3.05 -3.16
N GLY A 143 6.35 -3.32 -3.16
CA GLY A 143 7.17 -3.12 -4.35
C GLY A 143 8.34 -4.09 -4.47
N LEU A 144 8.73 -4.33 -5.71
CA LEU A 144 9.91 -5.11 -6.09
C LEU A 144 10.68 -4.36 -7.17
N SER A 145 12.01 -4.47 -7.13
CA SER A 145 12.83 -4.02 -8.24
C SER A 145 12.59 -4.88 -9.49
N ARG A 146 12.72 -4.26 -10.66
CA ARG A 146 12.64 -4.98 -11.94
C ARG A 146 13.91 -5.78 -12.17
N GLY A 147 13.81 -6.77 -13.06
CA GLY A 147 14.94 -7.60 -13.44
C GLY A 147 15.27 -8.66 -12.39
N LYS A 148 16.52 -9.07 -12.36
CA LYS A 148 17.00 -10.17 -11.48
C LYS A 148 17.65 -9.69 -10.18
N ASP A 149 17.71 -8.38 -9.96
CA ASP A 149 18.26 -7.82 -8.72
C ASP A 149 17.35 -8.14 -7.55
N ASP A 150 17.91 -8.65 -6.50
CA ASP A 150 17.21 -9.02 -5.28
C ASP A 150 17.82 -8.32 -4.05
N VAL A 151 17.11 -8.41 -2.95
CA VAL A 151 17.69 -8.20 -1.64
C VAL A 151 18.17 -9.55 -1.09
N ARG A 152 19.14 -9.50 -0.20
CA ARG A 152 19.62 -10.71 0.46
C ARG A 152 18.53 -11.33 1.33
N TYR A 153 18.62 -12.62 1.56
CA TYR A 153 17.75 -13.35 2.49
C TYR A 153 16.27 -13.42 2.05
N LEU A 154 16.01 -13.49 0.78
CA LEU A 154 14.66 -13.71 0.25
C LEU A 154 14.31 -15.17 0.11
#